data_4beb26d8735fe52164a2a2c3cc000d2a
#
_entry.id   4beb26d8735fe52164a2a2c3cc000d2a
#
_cell.length_a   1.000
_cell.length_b   1.000
_cell.length_c   1.000
_cell.angle_alpha   90.00
_cell.angle_beta   90.00
_cell.angle_gamma   90.00
#
_symmetry.space_group_name_H-M   'P 1'
#
loop_
_entity.id
_entity.type
_entity.pdbx_description
1 polymer ?
#
loop_
_entity_poly.entity_id
_entity_poly.type
_entity_poly.pdbx_seq_one_letter_code
_entity_poly.pdbx_strand_id
1 'polypeptide(L)'
;MLNFIRAIFIALMAHFGQVNEKDGRSYYFHILGVTAGVRGISTKTVAVLHDVIEDADYSIEDFRFLDDEQREALNLVTHYPEDSYEEYVEKIKSSPMATEIKLSDLRNNMSTTKKNLYKSKDYEKLDKYRKAYKILTENSEVYDGKE
;
A
#
# COMPACT_ATOMS: atom_id res chain seq x y z
N MET A 1 -5.90 17.74 -8.36
CA MET A 1 -4.99 18.50 -7.48
C MET A 1 -5.56 18.71 -6.09
N LEU A 2 -6.75 19.28 -5.93
CA LEU A 2 -7.36 19.52 -4.60
C LEU A 2 -7.51 18.24 -3.76
N ASN A 3 -7.98 17.14 -4.35
CA ASN A 3 -8.13 15.86 -3.65
C ASN A 3 -6.80 15.28 -3.19
N PHE A 4 -5.71 15.49 -3.95
CA PHE A 4 -4.38 15.07 -3.53
C PHE A 4 -3.87 15.85 -2.32
N ILE A 5 -4.08 17.18 -2.30
CA ILE A 5 -3.72 18.02 -1.14
C ILE A 5 -4.53 17.60 0.09
N ARG A 6 -5.83 17.34 -0.09
CA ARG A 6 -6.69 16.83 0.99
C ARG A 6 -6.21 15.49 1.53
N ALA A 7 -5.84 14.56 0.64
CA ALA A 7 -5.30 13.26 1.01
C ALA A 7 -3.99 13.38 1.81
N ILE A 8 -3.07 14.26 1.39
CA ILE A 8 -1.83 14.54 2.13
C ILE A 8 -2.15 15.02 3.55
N PHE A 9 -3.07 15.97 3.70
CA PHE A 9 -3.44 16.50 5.01
C PHE A 9 -4.01 15.40 5.92
N ILE A 10 -4.92 14.56 5.41
CA ILE A 10 -5.48 13.42 6.15
C ILE A 10 -4.37 12.46 6.59
N ALA A 11 -3.46 12.08 5.68
CA ALA A 11 -2.35 11.19 6.00
C ALA A 11 -1.40 11.78 7.06
N LEU A 12 -1.11 13.08 6.99
CA LEU A 12 -0.29 13.76 8.00
C LEU A 12 -0.94 13.71 9.38
N MET A 13 -2.25 13.91 9.46
CA MET A 13 -2.98 13.82 10.73
C MET A 13 -3.09 12.39 11.24
N ALA A 14 -3.42 11.45 10.35
CA ALA A 14 -3.59 10.03 10.69
C ALA A 14 -2.31 9.38 11.25
N HIS A 15 -1.17 9.73 10.67
CA HIS A 15 0.13 9.15 11.04
C HIS A 15 0.98 10.06 11.94
N PHE A 16 0.36 11.06 12.56
CA PHE A 16 1.09 11.98 13.44
C PHE A 16 1.72 11.23 14.64
N GLY A 17 3.04 11.36 14.78
CA GLY A 17 3.80 10.70 15.83
C GLY A 17 4.04 9.20 15.64
N GLN A 18 3.50 8.59 14.58
CA GLN A 18 3.72 7.18 14.29
C GLN A 18 5.16 6.93 13.82
N VAL A 19 5.75 5.86 14.31
CA VAL A 19 7.07 5.38 13.89
C VAL A 19 6.95 4.03 13.19
N ASN A 20 7.83 3.80 12.21
CA ASN A 20 7.92 2.52 11.55
C ASN A 20 8.65 1.52 12.47
N GLU A 21 7.97 0.44 12.84
CA GLU A 21 8.52 -0.60 13.73
C GLU A 21 9.79 -1.26 13.18
N LYS A 22 9.96 -1.27 11.84
CA LYS A 22 11.09 -1.92 11.19
C LYS A 22 12.41 -1.16 11.35
N ASP A 23 12.36 0.18 11.36
CA ASP A 23 13.57 1.01 11.38
C ASP A 23 13.54 2.15 12.40
N GLY A 24 12.44 2.32 13.14
CA GLY A 24 12.26 3.35 14.16
C GLY A 24 12.15 4.78 13.60
N ARG A 25 12.07 4.93 12.27
CA ARG A 25 11.94 6.25 11.62
C ARG A 25 10.48 6.69 11.59
N SER A 26 10.25 7.98 11.39
CA SER A 26 8.90 8.51 11.18
C SER A 26 8.19 7.76 10.05
N TYR A 27 6.94 7.36 10.28
CA TYR A 27 6.13 6.62 9.32
C TYR A 27 5.91 7.36 8.00
N TYR A 28 6.04 8.68 8.02
CA TYR A 28 5.97 9.51 6.79
C TYR A 28 7.00 9.10 5.72
N PHE A 29 8.17 8.58 6.10
CA PHE A 29 9.14 8.10 5.12
C PHE A 29 8.61 6.90 4.33
N HIS A 30 7.84 6.01 4.98
CA HIS A 30 7.17 4.92 4.31
C HIS A 30 6.10 5.45 3.34
N ILE A 31 5.20 6.31 3.82
CA ILE A 31 4.13 6.90 3.01
C ILE A 31 4.70 7.62 1.77
N LEU A 32 5.75 8.43 1.96
CA LEU A 32 6.43 9.11 0.86
C LEU A 32 7.07 8.14 -0.13
N GLY A 33 7.72 7.09 0.37
CA GLY A 33 8.35 6.07 -0.47
C GLY A 33 7.33 5.33 -1.35
N VAL A 34 6.21 4.92 -0.77
CA VAL A 34 5.11 4.28 -1.52
C VAL A 34 4.52 5.22 -2.56
N THR A 35 4.24 6.47 -2.17
CA THR A 35 3.66 7.48 -3.07
C THR A 35 4.61 7.86 -4.22
N ALA A 36 5.91 7.90 -3.97
CA ALA A 36 6.91 8.16 -5.01
C ALA A 36 7.03 7.00 -6.01
N GLY A 37 6.74 5.78 -5.57
CA GLY A 37 6.85 4.56 -6.38
C GLY A 37 5.69 4.31 -7.35
N VAL A 38 4.65 5.14 -7.35
CA VAL A 38 3.48 5.02 -8.25
C VAL A 38 3.38 6.19 -9.22
N ARG A 39 2.61 6.02 -10.30
CA ARG A 39 2.47 6.99 -11.38
C ARG A 39 1.13 7.71 -11.35
N GLY A 40 1.14 8.95 -11.83
CA GLY A 40 -0.06 9.76 -11.96
C GLY A 40 -0.63 10.27 -10.63
N ILE A 41 -1.26 11.44 -10.68
CA ILE A 41 -1.78 12.11 -9.49
C ILE A 41 -2.96 11.36 -8.87
N SER A 42 -3.76 10.65 -9.68
CA SER A 42 -4.88 9.86 -9.21
C SER A 42 -4.41 8.72 -8.30
N THR A 43 -3.47 7.90 -8.78
CA THR A 43 -2.89 6.79 -8.01
C THR A 43 -2.12 7.30 -6.79
N LYS A 44 -1.37 8.40 -6.92
CA LYS A 44 -0.67 9.02 -5.78
C LYS A 44 -1.61 9.49 -4.69
N THR A 45 -2.81 9.94 -5.04
CA THR A 45 -3.84 10.35 -4.06
C THR A 45 -4.25 9.16 -3.18
N VAL A 46 -4.43 7.98 -3.76
CA VAL A 46 -4.75 6.77 -3.02
C VAL A 46 -3.53 6.22 -2.28
N ALA A 47 -2.35 6.24 -2.91
CA ALA A 47 -1.11 5.76 -2.30
C ALA A 47 -0.77 6.50 -0.98
N VAL A 48 -1.00 7.80 -0.93
CA VAL A 48 -0.82 8.61 0.30
C VAL A 48 -1.75 8.15 1.42
N LEU A 49 -2.91 7.58 1.10
CA LEU A 49 -3.94 7.15 2.04
C LEU A 49 -3.90 5.65 2.37
N HIS A 50 -3.03 4.86 1.74
CA HIS A 50 -3.15 3.39 1.71
C HIS A 50 -3.20 2.71 3.08
N ASP A 51 -2.59 3.28 4.11
CA ASP A 51 -2.57 2.76 5.48
C ASP A 51 -3.48 3.52 6.47
N VAL A 52 -4.17 4.57 6.02
CA VAL A 52 -4.93 5.45 6.93
C VAL A 52 -6.08 4.71 7.61
N ILE A 53 -6.79 3.85 6.89
CA ILE A 53 -7.93 3.09 7.45
C ILE A 53 -7.43 2.01 8.43
N GLU A 54 -6.28 1.37 8.14
CA GLU A 54 -5.72 0.35 9.03
C GLU A 54 -5.13 0.93 10.31
N ASP A 55 -4.51 2.11 10.23
CA ASP A 55 -3.67 2.66 11.30
C ASP A 55 -4.37 3.76 12.12
N ALA A 56 -5.49 4.30 11.66
CA ALA A 56 -6.21 5.38 12.33
C ALA A 56 -7.73 5.16 12.31
N ASP A 57 -8.45 6.00 13.03
CA ASP A 57 -9.92 5.90 13.17
C ASP A 57 -10.63 6.52 11.95
N TYR A 58 -10.44 5.89 10.77
CA TYR A 58 -11.11 6.22 9.52
C TYR A 58 -11.78 4.98 8.92
N SER A 59 -12.87 5.21 8.21
CA SER A 59 -13.55 4.21 7.39
C SER A 59 -13.57 4.63 5.92
N ILE A 60 -13.90 3.72 5.01
CA ILE A 60 -14.00 4.04 3.58
C ILE A 60 -15.05 5.13 3.30
N GLU A 61 -16.06 5.29 4.17
CA GLU A 61 -17.09 6.30 4.06
C GLU A 61 -16.58 7.75 4.26
N ASP A 62 -15.43 7.91 4.91
CA ASP A 62 -14.81 9.21 5.12
C ASP A 62 -14.14 9.77 3.84
N PHE A 63 -13.96 8.89 2.84
CA PHE A 63 -13.26 9.21 1.59
C PHE A 63 -14.20 9.46 0.40
N ARG A 64 -15.39 10.02 0.64
CA ARG A 64 -16.38 10.35 -0.41
C ARG A 64 -15.90 11.40 -1.42
N PHE A 65 -14.81 12.09 -1.13
CA PHE A 65 -14.18 13.04 -2.05
C PHE A 65 -13.35 12.37 -3.15
N LEU A 66 -13.03 11.10 -2.99
CA LEU A 66 -12.40 10.27 -4.01
C LEU A 66 -13.45 9.84 -5.05
N ASP A 67 -13.02 9.65 -6.29
CA ASP A 67 -13.86 9.00 -7.29
C ASP A 67 -14.03 7.49 -7.00
N ASP A 68 -14.92 6.84 -7.76
CA ASP A 68 -15.26 5.45 -7.50
C ASP A 68 -14.06 4.50 -7.67
N GLU A 69 -13.21 4.72 -8.69
CA GLU A 69 -12.00 3.92 -8.91
C GLU A 69 -10.99 4.09 -7.77
N GLN A 70 -10.75 5.33 -7.35
CA GLN A 70 -9.86 5.63 -6.22
C GLN A 70 -10.37 5.03 -4.91
N ARG A 71 -11.67 5.12 -4.67
CA ARG A 71 -12.29 4.59 -3.45
C ARG A 71 -12.29 3.06 -3.43
N GLU A 72 -12.55 2.43 -4.56
CA GLU A 72 -12.40 0.98 -4.71
C GLU A 72 -10.95 0.54 -4.46
N ALA A 73 -9.98 1.21 -5.06
CA ALA A 73 -8.56 0.90 -4.86
C ALA A 73 -8.14 1.08 -3.40
N LEU A 74 -8.57 2.15 -2.72
CA LEU A 74 -8.31 2.36 -1.29
C LEU A 74 -8.89 1.23 -0.44
N ASN A 75 -10.12 0.82 -0.73
CA ASN A 75 -10.77 -0.28 -0.03
C ASN A 75 -10.02 -1.61 -0.24
N LEU A 76 -9.55 -1.88 -1.44
CA LEU A 76 -8.80 -3.10 -1.76
C LEU A 76 -7.40 -3.15 -1.13
N VAL A 77 -6.69 -2.02 -1.01
CA VAL A 77 -5.38 -1.98 -0.36
C VAL A 77 -5.45 -1.97 1.16
N THR A 78 -6.63 -1.81 1.73
CA THR A 78 -6.89 -1.93 3.17
C THR A 78 -7.09 -3.41 3.53
N HIS A 79 -6.26 -3.93 4.44
CA HIS A 79 -6.42 -5.30 4.93
C HIS A 79 -7.40 -5.33 6.10
N TYR A 80 -8.57 -5.90 5.88
CA TYR A 80 -9.58 -6.09 6.91
C TYR A 80 -9.35 -7.40 7.69
N PRO A 81 -9.67 -7.44 9.01
CA PRO A 81 -9.36 -8.58 9.87
C PRO A 81 -10.01 -9.91 9.46
N GLU A 82 -11.13 -9.86 8.72
CA GLU A 82 -11.86 -11.02 8.25
C GLU A 82 -11.17 -11.79 7.11
N ASP A 83 -10.25 -11.13 6.40
CA ASP A 83 -9.51 -11.76 5.30
C ASP A 83 -8.16 -12.31 5.79
N SER A 84 -7.79 -13.50 5.34
CA SER A 84 -6.39 -13.91 5.40
C SER A 84 -5.52 -13.00 4.54
N TYR A 85 -4.23 -12.95 4.82
CA TYR A 85 -3.32 -12.12 4.04
C TYR A 85 -3.28 -12.50 2.56
N GLU A 86 -3.40 -13.79 2.27
CA GLU A 86 -3.41 -14.31 0.90
C GLU A 86 -4.70 -13.91 0.16
N GLU A 87 -5.87 -14.07 0.80
CA GLU A 87 -7.16 -13.61 0.24
C GLU A 87 -7.16 -12.11 -0.04
N TYR A 88 -6.64 -11.32 0.89
CA TYR A 88 -6.46 -9.90 0.73
C TYR A 88 -5.61 -9.55 -0.51
N VAL A 89 -4.45 -10.19 -0.66
CA VAL A 89 -3.56 -9.96 -1.81
C VAL A 89 -4.21 -10.38 -3.13
N GLU A 90 -4.94 -11.51 -3.16
CA GLU A 90 -5.67 -11.96 -4.35
C GLU A 90 -6.76 -10.97 -4.77
N LYS A 91 -7.51 -10.39 -3.83
CA LYS A 91 -8.52 -9.37 -4.11
C LYS A 91 -7.95 -8.12 -4.80
N ILE A 92 -6.72 -7.72 -4.44
CA ILE A 92 -6.05 -6.55 -5.01
C ILE A 92 -5.88 -6.63 -6.53
N LYS A 93 -5.73 -7.84 -7.09
CA LYS A 93 -5.57 -8.07 -8.53
C LYS A 93 -6.73 -7.54 -9.38
N SER A 94 -7.91 -7.39 -8.82
CA SER A 94 -9.09 -6.86 -9.53
C SER A 94 -8.97 -5.39 -9.93
N SER A 95 -8.05 -4.63 -9.31
CA SER A 95 -7.82 -3.21 -9.58
C SER A 95 -6.36 -2.96 -9.98
N PRO A 96 -6.10 -2.46 -11.21
CA PRO A 96 -4.76 -2.05 -11.62
C PRO A 96 -4.16 -0.99 -10.70
N MET A 97 -4.96 -0.02 -10.25
CA MET A 97 -4.53 1.03 -9.32
C MET A 97 -4.11 0.45 -7.97
N ALA A 98 -4.94 -0.42 -7.37
CA ALA A 98 -4.63 -1.09 -6.10
C ALA A 98 -3.37 -1.96 -6.24
N THR A 99 -3.22 -2.68 -7.36
CA THR A 99 -2.05 -3.50 -7.66
C THR A 99 -0.77 -2.67 -7.71
N GLU A 100 -0.78 -1.53 -8.42
CA GLU A 100 0.37 -0.63 -8.52
C GLU A 100 0.78 -0.09 -7.14
N ILE A 101 -0.20 0.32 -6.33
CA ILE A 101 0.04 0.82 -4.97
C ILE A 101 0.63 -0.28 -4.10
N LYS A 102 0.04 -1.48 -4.10
CA LYS A 102 0.52 -2.59 -3.26
C LYS A 102 1.90 -3.08 -3.68
N LEU A 103 2.23 -3.10 -4.95
CA LEU A 103 3.59 -3.41 -5.41
C LEU A 103 4.60 -2.38 -4.92
N SER A 104 4.26 -1.10 -4.91
CA SER A 104 5.11 -0.04 -4.34
C SER A 104 5.30 -0.20 -2.84
N ASP A 105 4.22 -0.47 -2.10
CA ASP A 105 4.24 -0.76 -0.67
C ASP A 105 5.14 -1.96 -0.35
N LEU A 106 4.98 -3.07 -1.06
CA LEU A 106 5.80 -4.28 -0.88
C LEU A 106 7.28 -4.02 -1.15
N ARG A 107 7.61 -3.29 -2.23
CA ARG A 107 9.02 -2.92 -2.52
C ARG A 107 9.62 -2.09 -1.39
N ASN A 108 8.88 -1.11 -0.88
CA ASN A 108 9.33 -0.28 0.24
C ASN A 108 9.52 -1.12 1.51
N ASN A 109 8.56 -1.97 1.86
CA ASN A 109 8.62 -2.85 3.02
C ASN A 109 9.77 -3.87 2.92
N MET A 110 9.95 -4.50 1.76
CA MET A 110 11.08 -5.44 1.56
C MET A 110 12.43 -4.76 1.68
N SER A 111 12.59 -3.57 1.11
CA SER A 111 13.83 -2.78 1.22
C SER A 111 14.15 -2.42 2.66
N THR A 112 13.16 -1.93 3.41
CA THR A 112 13.33 -1.57 4.83
C THR A 112 13.62 -2.79 5.69
N THR A 113 12.91 -3.89 5.48
CA THR A 113 13.11 -5.16 6.20
C THR A 113 14.50 -5.72 5.95
N LYS A 114 14.98 -5.73 4.69
CA LYS A 114 16.34 -6.20 4.35
C LYS A 114 17.43 -5.39 5.05
N LYS A 115 17.30 -4.07 5.08
CA LYS A 115 18.27 -3.19 5.76
C LYS A 115 18.35 -3.44 7.26
N ASN A 116 17.30 -3.94 7.87
CA ASN A 116 17.19 -4.15 9.32
C ASN A 116 17.22 -5.63 9.74
N LEU A 117 17.43 -6.58 8.81
CA LEU A 117 17.49 -8.03 9.10
C LEU A 117 18.49 -8.38 10.21
N TYR A 118 19.60 -7.68 10.31
CA TYR A 118 20.59 -7.87 11.36
C TYR A 118 20.04 -7.56 12.77
N LYS A 119 19.09 -6.65 12.86
CA LYS A 119 18.48 -6.23 14.15
C LYS A 119 17.25 -7.05 14.50
N SER A 120 16.38 -7.33 13.52
CA SER A 120 15.06 -7.93 13.75
C SER A 120 14.99 -9.42 13.46
N LYS A 121 15.90 -9.98 12.64
CA LYS A 121 15.85 -11.36 12.11
C LYS A 121 14.48 -11.71 11.47
N ASP A 122 13.86 -10.73 10.85
CA ASP A 122 12.46 -10.80 10.41
C ASP A 122 12.32 -11.45 9.02
N TYR A 123 12.86 -12.67 8.91
CA TYR A 123 12.83 -13.44 7.65
C TYR A 123 11.43 -13.86 7.25
N GLU A 124 10.54 -14.12 8.22
CA GLU A 124 9.15 -14.50 7.96
C GLU A 124 8.37 -13.36 7.30
N LYS A 125 8.55 -12.11 7.78
CA LYS A 125 7.95 -10.94 7.14
C LYS A 125 8.47 -10.74 5.72
N LEU A 126 9.78 -10.89 5.52
CA LEU A 126 10.37 -10.76 4.19
C LEU A 126 9.82 -11.83 3.23
N ASP A 127 9.67 -13.07 3.68
CA ASP A 127 9.10 -14.16 2.89
C ASP A 127 7.63 -13.88 2.56
N LYS A 128 6.85 -13.41 3.52
CA LYS A 128 5.45 -12.98 3.31
C LYS A 128 5.34 -11.91 2.22
N TYR A 129 6.18 -10.89 2.26
CA TYR A 129 6.19 -9.83 1.25
C TYR A 129 6.60 -10.33 -0.14
N ARG A 130 7.58 -11.24 -0.21
CA ARG A 130 8.01 -11.86 -1.47
C ARG A 130 6.89 -12.70 -2.11
N LYS A 131 6.16 -13.47 -1.31
CA LYS A 131 5.01 -14.25 -1.77
C LYS A 131 3.91 -13.35 -2.30
N ALA A 132 3.56 -12.30 -1.58
CA ALA A 132 2.57 -11.32 -2.03
C ALA A 132 2.99 -10.64 -3.35
N TYR A 133 4.24 -10.23 -3.45
CA TYR A 133 4.78 -9.63 -4.68
C TYR A 133 4.68 -10.58 -5.87
N LYS A 134 5.00 -11.86 -5.67
CA LYS A 134 4.87 -12.90 -6.68
C LYS A 134 3.42 -13.07 -7.14
N ILE A 135 2.47 -13.17 -6.22
CA ILE A 135 1.04 -13.28 -6.52
C ILE A 135 0.59 -12.11 -7.42
N LEU A 136 1.01 -10.88 -7.12
CA LEU A 136 0.60 -9.69 -7.87
C LEU A 136 1.28 -9.54 -9.23
N THR A 137 2.43 -10.20 -9.46
CA THR A 137 3.21 -10.09 -10.70
C THR A 137 3.02 -11.26 -11.65
N GLU A 138 2.70 -12.46 -11.19
CA GLU A 138 2.58 -13.67 -12.03
C GLU A 138 1.48 -13.59 -13.11
N ASN A 139 0.45 -12.75 -12.94
CA ASN A 139 -0.61 -12.60 -13.93
C ASN A 139 -0.31 -11.56 -15.04
N SER A 140 0.81 -10.86 -14.98
CA SER A 140 1.22 -9.94 -16.04
C SER A 140 1.93 -10.64 -17.21
N GLU A 141 2.36 -11.91 -17.03
CA GLU A 141 3.04 -12.68 -18.08
C GLU A 141 2.11 -13.48 -19.00
N VAL A 142 0.82 -13.59 -18.67
CA VAL A 142 -0.15 -14.37 -19.46
C VAL A 142 -0.67 -13.60 -20.71
N TYR A 143 -0.37 -12.32 -20.84
CA TYR A 143 -0.85 -11.50 -21.96
C TYR A 143 0.20 -11.21 -23.05
N ASP A 144 1.41 -11.75 -22.95
CA ASP A 144 2.47 -11.53 -23.96
C ASP A 144 2.83 -12.82 -24.71
N GLY A 145 1.83 -13.53 -25.14
CA GLY A 145 2.05 -14.76 -25.89
C GLY A 145 0.83 -15.20 -26.70
N LYS A 146 0.50 -14.45 -27.79
CA LYS A 146 0.04 -15.00 -29.09
C LYS A 146 -0.60 -13.91 -29.95
N GLU A 147 0.12 -13.40 -30.91
CA GLU A 147 -0.20 -13.53 -32.34
C GLU A 147 1.05 -13.34 -33.16
#